data_4a005a142606760f42fe934685f13678
#
_entry.id   4a005a142606760f42fe934685f13678
#
_cell.length_a   1.000
_cell.length_b   1.000
_cell.length_c   1.000
_cell.angle_alpha   90.00
_cell.angle_beta   90.00
_cell.angle_gamma   90.00
#
_symmetry.space_group_name_H-M   'P 1'
#
loop_
_entity.id
_entity.type
_entity.pdbx_description
1 polymer ?
#
loop_
_entity_poly.entity_id
_entity_poly.type
_entity_poly.pdbx_seq_one_letter_code
_entity_poly.pdbx_strand_id
1 'polypeptide(L)'
;MPSLDKVLQQVGQLNYVWTNTESLFIYLIAHLAGTSKDAAVIIFLTLNTTRARLDLLDRLAKLPATPPETRAAVLDLTERLKKEAKVRNKYNHC
;
A
#
# COMPACT_ATOMS: atom_id res chain seq x y z
N MET A 1 12.83 -11.39 -1.31
CA MET A 1 11.58 -10.64 -1.29
C MET A 1 10.61 -11.23 -2.30
N PRO A 2 9.33 -11.40 -1.98
CA PRO A 2 8.39 -11.96 -2.95
C PRO A 2 8.22 -11.04 -4.16
N SER A 3 7.79 -11.61 -5.28
CA SER A 3 7.54 -10.84 -6.48
C SER A 3 6.35 -9.90 -6.25
N LEU A 4 6.29 -8.81 -7.00
CA LEU A 4 5.20 -7.87 -6.90
C LEU A 4 3.86 -8.53 -7.21
N ASP A 5 3.81 -9.38 -8.24
CA ASP A 5 2.57 -10.07 -8.62
C ASP A 5 2.04 -10.90 -7.46
N LYS A 6 2.93 -11.60 -6.77
CA LYS A 6 2.55 -12.42 -5.63
C LYS A 6 2.01 -11.58 -4.48
N VAL A 7 2.65 -10.43 -4.22
CA VAL A 7 2.20 -9.49 -3.19
C VAL A 7 0.80 -8.96 -3.53
N LEU A 8 0.58 -8.57 -4.79
CA LEU A 8 -0.73 -8.05 -5.21
C LEU A 8 -1.82 -9.11 -5.12
N GLN A 9 -1.51 -10.37 -5.43
CA GLN A 9 -2.45 -11.47 -5.25
C GLN A 9 -2.82 -11.65 -3.78
N GLN A 10 -1.84 -11.60 -2.89
CA GLN A 10 -2.07 -11.73 -1.45
C GLN A 10 -2.93 -10.60 -0.93
N VAL A 11 -2.70 -9.36 -1.39
CA VAL A 11 -3.52 -8.23 -0.98
C VAL A 11 -4.97 -8.44 -1.42
N GLY A 12 -5.19 -8.92 -2.64
CA GLY A 12 -6.53 -9.18 -3.13
C GLY A 12 -7.27 -10.23 -2.33
N GLN A 13 -6.54 -11.19 -1.77
CA GLN A 13 -7.12 -12.26 -0.94
C GLN A 13 -7.26 -11.88 0.53
N LEU A 14 -6.40 -10.98 1.02
CA LEU A 14 -6.30 -10.66 2.44
C LEU A 14 -6.85 -9.28 2.79
N ASN A 15 -7.67 -8.73 1.92
CA ASN A 15 -8.24 -7.40 2.13
C ASN A 15 -9.09 -7.28 3.39
N TYR A 16 -9.45 -8.39 3.98
CA TYR A 16 -10.22 -8.43 5.22
C TYR A 16 -9.32 -8.46 6.47
N VAL A 17 -8.01 -8.60 6.33
CA VAL A 17 -7.07 -8.67 7.47
C VAL A 17 -6.18 -7.44 7.47
N TRP A 18 -6.58 -6.46 8.25
CA TRP A 18 -5.95 -5.13 8.24
C TRP A 18 -4.47 -5.16 8.63
N THR A 19 -4.10 -5.97 9.63
CA THR A 19 -2.71 -6.06 10.08
C THR A 19 -1.78 -6.60 9.00
N ASN A 20 -2.26 -7.54 8.19
CA ASN A 20 -1.48 -8.07 7.07
C ASN A 20 -1.33 -7.03 5.96
N THR A 21 -2.31 -6.15 5.82
CA THR A 21 -2.26 -5.06 4.85
C THR A 21 -1.11 -4.11 5.14
N GLU A 22 -0.84 -3.83 6.42
CA GLU A 22 0.29 -2.97 6.80
C GLU A 22 1.63 -3.56 6.37
N SER A 23 1.82 -4.87 6.57
CA SER A 23 3.03 -5.55 6.12
C SER A 23 3.18 -5.46 4.60
N LEU A 24 2.07 -5.57 3.88
CA LEU A 24 2.07 -5.49 2.43
C LEU A 24 2.42 -4.08 1.94
N PHE A 25 2.02 -3.04 2.69
CA PHE A 25 2.43 -1.67 2.37
C PHE A 25 3.95 -1.54 2.35
N ILE A 26 4.63 -2.15 3.33
CA ILE A 26 6.09 -2.11 3.41
C ILE A 26 6.71 -2.72 2.15
N TYR A 27 6.20 -3.86 1.71
CA TYR A 27 6.70 -4.51 0.50
C TYR A 27 6.44 -3.65 -0.74
N LEU A 28 5.27 -3.04 -0.83
CA LEU A 28 4.94 -2.17 -1.95
C LEU A 28 5.84 -0.94 -1.99
N ILE A 29 6.08 -0.32 -0.83
CA ILE A 29 6.96 0.84 -0.75
C ILE A 29 8.37 0.45 -1.22
N ALA A 30 8.89 -0.68 -0.71
CA ALA A 30 10.22 -1.14 -1.09
C ALA A 30 10.33 -1.38 -2.59
N HIS A 31 9.32 -2.02 -3.17
CA HIS A 31 9.33 -2.35 -4.58
C HIS A 31 9.19 -1.10 -5.46
N LEU A 32 8.21 -0.26 -5.17
CA LEU A 32 7.92 0.91 -6.00
C LEU A 32 8.99 1.98 -5.89
N ALA A 33 9.55 2.18 -4.70
CA ALA A 33 10.62 3.16 -4.50
C ALA A 33 11.99 2.61 -4.88
N GLY A 34 12.11 1.31 -5.15
CA GLY A 34 13.39 0.69 -5.47
C GLY A 34 14.36 0.72 -4.32
N THR A 35 13.88 0.53 -3.09
CA THR A 35 14.69 0.61 -1.89
C THR A 35 14.65 -0.71 -1.11
N SER A 36 15.46 -0.80 -0.05
CA SER A 36 15.48 -1.99 0.79
C SER A 36 14.24 -2.09 1.66
N LYS A 37 13.97 -3.30 2.15
CA LYS A 37 12.88 -3.52 3.10
C LYS A 37 13.10 -2.68 4.37
N ASP A 38 14.33 -2.61 4.85
CA ASP A 38 14.64 -1.85 6.06
C ASP A 38 14.31 -0.37 5.88
N ALA A 39 14.68 0.21 4.73
CA ALA A 39 14.35 1.59 4.44
C ALA A 39 12.83 1.78 4.30
N ALA A 40 12.14 0.81 3.70
CA ALA A 40 10.69 0.87 3.56
C ALA A 40 9.99 0.84 4.93
N VAL A 41 10.50 0.07 5.87
CA VAL A 41 9.97 0.03 7.23
C VAL A 41 10.09 1.41 7.89
N ILE A 42 11.25 2.05 7.74
CA ILE A 42 11.47 3.39 8.30
C ILE A 42 10.49 4.39 7.69
N ILE A 43 10.32 4.35 6.38
CA ILE A 43 9.37 5.22 5.68
C ILE A 43 7.95 4.98 6.21
N PHE A 44 7.55 3.72 6.31
CA PHE A 44 6.22 3.33 6.78
C PHE A 44 5.96 3.85 8.19
N LEU A 45 6.93 3.66 9.10
CA LEU A 45 6.79 4.09 10.49
C LEU A 45 6.84 5.61 10.65
N THR A 46 7.54 6.30 9.75
CA THR A 46 7.60 7.76 9.78
C THR A 46 6.25 8.37 9.40
N LEU A 47 5.54 7.73 8.49
CA LEU A 47 4.18 8.13 8.10
C LEU A 47 3.20 7.49 9.10
N ASN A 48 2.68 8.28 10.00
CA ASN A 48 1.90 7.75 11.12
C ASN A 48 0.39 7.71 10.90
N THR A 49 -0.08 7.95 9.67
CA THR A 49 -1.50 7.82 9.34
C THR A 49 -1.67 6.92 8.12
N THR A 50 -2.79 6.21 8.09
CA THR A 50 -3.14 5.37 6.95
C THR A 50 -3.24 6.20 5.68
N ARG A 51 -3.83 7.38 5.76
CA ARG A 51 -4.01 8.25 4.60
C ARG A 51 -2.65 8.66 4.00
N ALA A 52 -1.70 9.04 4.85
CA ALA A 52 -0.37 9.43 4.37
C ALA A 52 0.33 8.26 3.69
N ARG A 53 0.18 7.06 4.22
CA ARG A 53 0.76 5.85 3.64
C ARG A 53 0.15 5.52 2.28
N LEU A 54 -1.17 5.66 2.16
CA LEU A 54 -1.86 5.44 0.89
C LEU A 54 -1.48 6.50 -0.15
N ASP A 55 -1.37 7.75 0.28
CA ASP A 55 -0.93 8.82 -0.61
C ASP A 55 0.49 8.59 -1.13
N LEU A 56 1.37 8.08 -0.28
CA LEU A 56 2.72 7.72 -0.71
C LEU A 56 2.69 6.66 -1.79
N LEU A 57 1.90 5.60 -1.61
CA LEU A 57 1.79 4.56 -2.62
C LEU A 57 1.25 5.09 -3.94
N ASP A 58 0.24 5.97 -3.89
CA ASP A 58 -0.30 6.60 -5.09
C ASP A 58 0.79 7.37 -5.85
N ARG A 59 1.59 8.15 -5.13
CA ARG A 59 2.64 8.95 -5.75
C ARG A 59 3.74 8.06 -6.33
N LEU A 60 4.15 7.03 -5.60
CA LEU A 60 5.16 6.10 -6.09
C LEU A 60 4.68 5.34 -7.33
N ALA A 61 3.39 4.99 -7.36
CA ALA A 61 2.83 4.29 -8.52
C ALA A 61 2.86 5.14 -9.78
N LYS A 62 2.94 6.46 -9.64
CA LYS A 62 2.97 7.40 -10.77
C LYS A 62 4.37 7.75 -11.24
N LEU A 63 5.41 7.14 -10.66
CA LEU A 63 6.77 7.36 -11.13
C LEU A 63 6.92 6.88 -12.57
N PRO A 64 7.74 7.58 -13.38
CA PRO A 64 7.93 7.18 -14.79
C PRO A 64 8.43 5.75 -14.97
N ALA A 65 9.21 5.25 -14.01
CA ALA A 65 9.75 3.90 -14.08
C ALA A 65 8.72 2.82 -13.73
N THR A 66 7.58 3.18 -13.16
CA THR A 66 6.56 2.21 -12.79
C THR A 66 5.82 1.74 -14.03
N PRO A 67 5.78 0.42 -14.31
CA PRO A 67 5.03 -0.10 -15.45
C PRO A 67 3.55 0.27 -15.37
N PRO A 68 2.89 0.54 -16.51
CA PRO A 68 1.47 0.92 -16.51
C PRO A 68 0.54 -0.08 -15.82
N GLU A 69 0.81 -1.36 -15.97
CA GLU A 69 0.01 -2.42 -15.35
C GLU A 69 0.13 -2.39 -13.83
N THR A 70 1.36 -2.20 -13.35
CA THR A 70 1.63 -2.07 -11.92
C THR A 70 0.97 -0.82 -11.37
N ARG A 71 1.07 0.28 -12.10
CA ARG A 71 0.42 1.54 -11.71
C ARG A 71 -1.07 1.37 -11.53
N ALA A 72 -1.74 0.77 -12.52
CA ALA A 72 -3.18 0.58 -12.47
C ALA A 72 -3.58 -0.30 -11.28
N ALA A 73 -2.84 -1.38 -11.04
CA ALA A 73 -3.14 -2.29 -9.94
C ALA A 73 -2.97 -1.62 -8.59
N VAL A 74 -1.89 -0.84 -8.42
CA VAL A 74 -1.63 -0.15 -7.15
C VAL A 74 -2.67 0.93 -6.90
N LEU A 75 -3.01 1.73 -7.92
CA LEU A 75 -4.01 2.79 -7.76
C LEU A 75 -5.39 2.23 -7.43
N ASP A 76 -5.76 1.10 -8.03
CA ASP A 76 -7.01 0.43 -7.70
C ASP A 76 -7.00 -0.05 -6.24
N LEU A 77 -5.91 -0.64 -5.82
CA LEU A 77 -5.75 -1.11 -4.45
C LEU A 77 -5.85 0.03 -3.45
N THR A 78 -5.11 1.12 -3.67
CA THR A 78 -5.12 2.25 -2.73
C THR A 78 -6.50 2.89 -2.65
N GLU A 79 -7.22 2.96 -3.75
CA GLU A 79 -8.58 3.49 -3.76
C GLU A 79 -9.50 2.63 -2.87
N ARG A 80 -9.40 1.31 -3.01
CA ARG A 80 -10.20 0.39 -2.18
C ARG A 80 -9.86 0.56 -0.70
N LEU A 81 -8.58 0.66 -0.38
CA LEU A 81 -8.14 0.80 1.00
C LEU A 81 -8.56 2.14 1.59
N LYS A 82 -8.56 3.21 0.79
CA LYS A 82 -9.07 4.51 1.24
C LYS A 82 -10.54 4.44 1.60
N LYS A 83 -11.33 3.75 0.80
CA LYS A 83 -12.75 3.57 1.09
C LYS A 83 -12.96 2.78 2.37
N GLU A 84 -12.20 1.71 2.54
CA GLU A 84 -12.26 0.87 3.73
C GLU A 84 -11.87 1.64 4.99
N ALA A 85 -10.81 2.43 4.92
CA ALA A 85 -10.37 3.26 6.03
C ALA A 85 -11.43 4.29 6.41
N LYS A 86 -12.11 4.86 5.42
CA LYS A 86 -13.18 5.83 5.63
C LYS A 86 -14.36 5.20 6.38
N VAL A 87 -14.74 4.00 5.99
CA VAL A 87 -15.82 3.26 6.64
C VAL A 87 -15.45 2.94 8.09
N ARG A 88 -14.22 2.47 8.33
CA ARG A 88 -13.76 2.18 9.69
C ARG A 88 -13.77 3.42 10.57
N ASN A 89 -13.30 4.54 10.07
CA ASN A 89 -13.29 5.80 10.82
C ASN A 89 -14.71 6.24 11.17
N LYS A 90 -15.63 6.08 10.24
CA LYS A 90 -17.04 6.41 10.47
C LYS A 90 -17.62 5.60 11.63
N TYR A 91 -17.36 4.29 11.64
CA TYR A 91 -17.85 3.43 12.71
C TYR A 91 -17.17 3.71 14.03
N ASN A 92 -15.89 4.05 14.02
CA ASN A 92 -15.14 4.31 15.25
C ASN A 92 -15.54 5.64 15.91
N HIS A 93 -16.09 6.58 15.16
CA HIS A 93 -16.46 7.89 15.66
C HIS A 93 -17.97 8.06 15.92
N CYS A 94 -18.74 7.01 15.69
CA CYS A 94 -20.19 7.03 15.97
C CYS A 94 -20.53 6.50 17.40
#